data_2fa6e4fd67885340117e3ed825f3c413
#
_entry.id   2fa6e4fd67885340117e3ed825f3c413
#
_cell.length_a   1.000
_cell.length_b   1.000
_cell.length_c   1.000
_cell.angle_alpha   90.00
_cell.angle_beta   90.00
_cell.angle_gamma   90.00
#
_symmetry.space_group_name_H-M   'P 1'
#
loop_
_entity.id
_entity.type
_entity.pdbx_description
1 polymer ?
#
loop_
_entity_poly.entity_id
_entity_poly.type
_entity_poly.pdbx_seq_one_letter_code
_entity_poly.pdbx_strand_id
1 'polypeptide(L)'
;MRPLLLLACLFTTAALAGDLQLTLPPVVYATPDVPMSIYHDNIVLTEKPESYRFEFQCPLGTSEARRWTVTPSDKDVGDHPLAITVKDASGRVIESGKITLHIAARKAGEGKSLRLLIVGDSLTNASLYPNEIAKQLAQPGNPTFTLIGTHKPAGAAPEVRHEGYGGWKWADFLTKFAPQPAGVTAGPLAKKTTSPFIYADEAQKPVSDLPRYFRENSDNQPPDIVTFLLGINDCFAANPDSPDAKITEVLANAEKLIAEFRKAAPKAMLAIGLTTPPNARQAGFTANYKDKYPRWGWKRIQHRLVQRMLVRLSGREAENIHLVPTELNLDPLDGYPVNNGVHPNPVGYAQIGHSFYSWMKSRW
;
A
#
# COMPACT_ATOMS: atom_id res chain seq x y z
N MET A 1 69.59 27.41 10.49
CA MET A 1 68.35 27.19 9.71
C MET A 1 67.76 25.86 10.17
N ARG A 2 66.68 25.89 10.92
CA ARG A 2 65.94 24.64 11.34
C ARG A 2 64.75 24.49 10.42
N PRO A 3 64.45 23.32 9.90
CA PRO A 3 63.22 23.12 9.13
C PRO A 3 62.00 22.97 10.04
N LEU A 4 60.95 23.74 9.73
CA LEU A 4 59.65 23.64 10.31
C LEU A 4 58.93 22.43 9.70
N LEU A 5 58.67 21.37 10.46
CA LEU A 5 57.75 20.31 10.07
C LEU A 5 56.30 20.81 10.19
N LEU A 6 55.61 20.98 9.07
CA LEU A 6 54.15 21.16 9.04
C LEU A 6 53.50 19.81 9.27
N LEU A 7 52.86 19.65 10.41
CA LEU A 7 51.99 18.51 10.71
C LEU A 7 50.58 18.76 10.06
N ALA A 8 50.34 18.13 8.93
CA ALA A 8 48.99 18.16 8.30
C ALA A 8 48.05 17.28 9.11
N CYS A 9 47.17 17.86 9.92
CA CYS A 9 46.03 17.16 10.50
C CYS A 9 45.02 16.87 9.40
N LEU A 10 44.98 15.61 8.96
CA LEU A 10 43.86 15.07 8.18
C LEU A 10 42.66 14.97 9.09
N PHE A 11 41.77 15.95 9.03
CA PHE A 11 40.40 15.82 9.56
C PHE A 11 39.64 14.91 8.60
N THR A 12 39.55 13.63 8.93
CA THR A 12 38.53 12.77 8.37
C THR A 12 37.18 13.24 8.92
N THR A 13 36.43 13.98 8.12
CA THR A 13 35.02 14.19 8.39
C THR A 13 34.31 12.86 8.30
N ALA A 14 34.11 12.19 9.44
CA ALA A 14 33.12 11.16 9.55
C ALA A 14 31.78 11.83 9.18
N ALA A 15 31.24 11.52 8.01
CA ALA A 15 29.86 11.83 7.72
C ALA A 15 29.04 11.19 8.86
N LEU A 16 28.39 12.03 9.64
CA LEU A 16 27.36 11.58 10.58
C LEU A 16 26.32 10.85 9.72
N ALA A 17 26.37 9.53 9.71
CA ALA A 17 25.29 8.71 9.20
C ALA A 17 24.08 9.14 10.02
N GLY A 18 23.11 9.80 9.39
CA GLY A 18 21.83 10.12 10.01
C GLY A 18 21.29 8.82 10.61
N ASP A 19 20.85 8.89 11.87
CA ASP A 19 20.39 7.74 12.61
C ASP A 19 19.32 7.00 11.76
N LEU A 20 19.57 5.71 11.49
CA LEU A 20 18.64 4.85 10.78
C LEU A 20 17.35 4.76 11.60
N GLN A 21 16.22 5.08 10.99
CA GLN A 21 14.91 5.07 11.66
C GLN A 21 14.07 3.89 11.17
N LEU A 22 13.41 3.22 12.12
CA LEU A 22 12.38 2.23 11.81
C LEU A 22 11.08 2.93 11.39
N THR A 23 10.53 2.49 10.27
CA THR A 23 9.21 2.92 9.79
C THR A 23 8.26 1.74 9.92
N LEU A 24 7.41 1.79 10.94
CA LEU A 24 6.55 0.68 11.34
C LEU A 24 5.11 1.18 11.59
N PRO A 25 4.09 0.47 11.09
CA PRO A 25 2.71 0.67 11.52
C PRO A 25 2.54 0.14 12.95
N PRO A 26 1.55 0.62 13.71
CA PRO A 26 1.32 0.14 15.07
C PRO A 26 0.88 -1.33 15.13
N VAL A 27 0.19 -1.81 14.08
CA VAL A 27 -0.35 -3.17 13.99
C VAL A 27 -0.07 -3.76 12.61
N VAL A 28 0.32 -5.02 12.58
CA VAL A 28 0.36 -5.85 11.37
C VAL A 28 -0.64 -7.01 11.53
N TYR A 29 -1.21 -7.44 10.42
CA TYR A 29 -2.33 -8.38 10.41
C TYR A 29 -1.95 -9.69 9.74
N ALA A 30 -2.38 -10.80 10.34
CA ALA A 30 -2.23 -12.13 9.77
C ALA A 30 -3.50 -12.95 9.97
N THR A 31 -3.59 -14.07 9.26
CA THR A 31 -4.73 -15.01 9.31
C THR A 31 -4.18 -16.42 9.20
N PRO A 32 -4.76 -17.44 9.85
CA PRO A 32 -4.31 -18.82 9.74
C PRO A 32 -4.16 -19.29 8.29
N ASP A 33 -3.06 -19.99 8.01
CA ASP A 33 -2.61 -20.52 6.72
C ASP A 33 -2.26 -19.47 5.65
N VAL A 34 -2.29 -18.17 5.97
CA VAL A 34 -1.89 -17.09 5.06
C VAL A 34 -0.51 -16.57 5.50
N PRO A 35 0.53 -16.72 4.69
CA PRO A 35 1.86 -16.23 5.03
C PRO A 35 1.91 -14.71 5.10
N MET A 36 2.56 -14.19 6.13
CA MET A 36 2.84 -12.78 6.34
C MET A 36 4.33 -12.58 6.63
N SER A 37 4.91 -11.56 6.05
CA SER A 37 6.34 -11.25 6.22
C SER A 37 6.56 -9.76 6.48
N ILE A 38 7.68 -9.46 7.17
CA ILE A 38 8.22 -8.11 7.31
C ILE A 38 9.63 -8.12 6.71
N TYR A 39 9.78 -7.50 5.55
CA TYR A 39 11.07 -7.41 4.86
C TYR A 39 11.93 -6.29 5.43
N HIS A 40 13.20 -6.58 5.71
CA HIS A 40 14.15 -5.62 6.30
C HIS A 40 14.25 -4.35 5.47
N ASP A 41 14.32 -4.47 4.13
CA ASP A 41 14.38 -3.33 3.22
C ASP A 41 13.14 -2.43 3.28
N ASN A 42 11.98 -2.92 3.72
CA ASN A 42 10.75 -2.15 3.75
C ASN A 42 10.62 -1.28 5.01
N ILE A 43 11.28 -1.65 6.10
CA ILE A 43 11.14 -0.98 7.39
C ILE A 43 12.23 0.07 7.68
N VAL A 44 13.25 0.17 6.83
CA VAL A 44 14.35 1.15 6.96
C VAL A 44 14.66 1.83 5.64
N LEU A 45 15.19 3.04 5.70
CA LEU A 45 15.68 3.76 4.52
C LEU A 45 17.20 3.62 4.45
N THR A 46 17.68 2.64 3.71
CA THR A 46 19.10 2.42 3.41
C THR A 46 19.27 1.77 2.05
N GLU A 47 20.41 2.00 1.40
CA GLU A 47 20.75 1.29 0.16
C GLU A 47 21.22 -0.15 0.42
N LYS A 48 21.70 -0.42 1.64
CA LYS A 48 22.35 -1.67 2.05
C LYS A 48 21.76 -2.22 3.34
N PRO A 49 20.51 -2.70 3.34
CA PRO A 49 19.90 -3.28 4.52
C PRO A 49 20.70 -4.47 5.08
N GLU A 50 21.44 -5.20 4.22
CA GLU A 50 22.30 -6.30 4.59
C GLU A 50 23.51 -5.89 5.45
N SER A 51 23.81 -4.58 5.55
CA SER A 51 24.86 -4.06 6.44
C SER A 51 24.42 -3.97 7.90
N TYR A 52 23.16 -4.24 8.16
CA TYR A 52 22.56 -4.21 9.49
C TYR A 52 22.06 -5.59 9.88
N ARG A 53 22.06 -5.86 11.19
CA ARG A 53 21.45 -7.05 11.76
C ARG A 53 20.08 -6.69 12.34
N PHE A 54 19.03 -7.39 11.87
CA PHE A 54 17.66 -7.26 12.35
C PHE A 54 17.35 -8.43 13.30
N GLU A 55 16.91 -8.10 14.50
CA GLU A 55 16.48 -9.08 15.50
C GLU A 55 14.99 -8.89 15.78
N PHE A 56 14.22 -9.93 15.56
CA PHE A 56 12.78 -9.96 15.82
C PHE A 56 12.51 -10.81 17.07
N GLN A 57 11.80 -10.23 18.03
CA GLN A 57 11.34 -10.91 19.24
C GLN A 57 9.82 -11.01 19.18
N CYS A 58 9.34 -12.21 18.84
CA CYS A 58 7.94 -12.60 18.81
C CYS A 58 7.86 -14.07 19.20
N PRO A 59 6.82 -14.52 19.93
CA PRO A 59 6.64 -15.95 20.23
C PRO A 59 6.37 -16.80 18.99
N LEU A 60 6.06 -16.16 17.86
CA LEU A 60 5.72 -16.77 16.59
C LEU A 60 6.69 -16.34 15.49
N GLY A 61 6.69 -17.10 14.40
CA GLY A 61 7.44 -16.77 13.20
C GLY A 61 8.94 -17.08 13.29
N THR A 62 9.64 -16.80 12.19
CA THR A 62 11.06 -17.11 12.01
C THR A 62 11.78 -15.95 11.35
N SER A 63 12.95 -15.58 11.86
CA SER A 63 13.86 -14.64 11.20
C SER A 63 14.65 -15.34 10.10
N GLU A 64 14.65 -14.77 8.91
CA GLU A 64 15.40 -15.20 7.74
C GLU A 64 16.39 -14.09 7.33
N ALA A 65 17.23 -14.37 6.35
CA ALA A 65 18.28 -13.42 5.93
C ALA A 65 17.76 -12.04 5.51
N ARG A 66 16.55 -11.94 4.96
CA ARG A 66 15.98 -10.70 4.41
C ARG A 66 14.66 -10.27 5.07
N ARG A 67 14.09 -11.10 5.93
CA ARG A 67 12.75 -10.90 6.51
C ARG A 67 12.57 -11.66 7.82
N TRP A 68 11.57 -11.25 8.57
CA TRP A 68 10.87 -12.11 9.50
C TRP A 68 9.56 -12.57 8.84
N THR A 69 9.16 -13.83 9.08
CA THR A 69 7.97 -14.40 8.46
C THR A 69 7.20 -15.29 9.42
N VAL A 70 5.89 -15.34 9.24
CA VAL A 70 4.98 -16.23 9.99
C VAL A 70 3.88 -16.76 9.06
N THR A 71 3.51 -18.02 9.24
CA THR A 71 2.26 -18.61 8.74
C THR A 71 1.51 -19.12 9.95
N PRO A 72 0.55 -18.35 10.49
CA PRO A 72 -0.13 -18.73 11.73
C PRO A 72 -1.04 -19.95 11.54
N SER A 73 -1.37 -20.59 12.65
CA SER A 73 -2.42 -21.59 12.78
C SER A 73 -3.61 -21.04 13.58
N ASP A 74 -4.70 -21.80 13.68
CA ASP A 74 -5.86 -21.41 14.51
C ASP A 74 -5.53 -21.28 16.01
N LYS A 75 -4.42 -21.89 16.47
CA LYS A 75 -3.96 -21.79 17.86
C LYS A 75 -3.30 -20.45 18.19
N ASP A 76 -2.92 -19.71 17.16
CA ASP A 76 -2.15 -18.48 17.26
C ASP A 76 -3.04 -17.23 17.20
N VAL A 77 -4.37 -17.40 17.17
CA VAL A 77 -5.33 -16.28 17.11
C VAL A 77 -5.20 -15.37 18.33
N GLY A 78 -5.14 -14.07 18.08
CA GLY A 78 -5.00 -13.02 19.11
C GLY A 78 -3.88 -12.05 18.84
N ASP A 79 -3.55 -11.25 19.83
CA ASP A 79 -2.51 -10.21 19.76
C ASP A 79 -1.18 -10.73 20.33
N HIS A 80 -0.14 -10.55 19.54
CA HIS A 80 1.23 -10.95 19.92
C HIS A 80 2.16 -9.72 19.84
N PRO A 81 2.94 -9.45 20.90
CA PRO A 81 3.93 -8.40 20.85
C PRO A 81 5.06 -8.80 19.88
N LEU A 82 5.45 -7.88 19.02
CA LEU A 82 6.55 -8.03 18.08
C LEU A 82 7.51 -6.87 18.27
N ALA A 83 8.69 -7.15 18.86
CA ALA A 83 9.76 -6.18 18.99
C ALA A 83 10.81 -6.38 17.90
N ILE A 84 11.31 -5.28 17.35
CA ILE A 84 12.32 -5.25 16.28
C ILE A 84 13.48 -4.41 16.78
N THR A 85 14.71 -4.96 16.71
CA THR A 85 15.95 -4.27 17.06
C THR A 85 16.88 -4.30 15.85
N VAL A 86 17.42 -3.14 15.49
CA VAL A 86 18.41 -3.01 14.41
C VAL A 86 19.76 -2.71 15.03
N LYS A 87 20.77 -3.49 14.64
CA LYS A 87 22.16 -3.36 15.10
C LYS A 87 23.10 -3.12 13.93
N ASP A 88 24.15 -2.36 14.15
CA ASP A 88 25.25 -2.23 13.20
C ASP A 88 26.18 -3.45 13.20
N ALA A 89 27.21 -3.41 12.36
CA ALA A 89 28.20 -4.49 12.24
C ALA A 89 29.01 -4.73 13.54
N SER A 90 29.10 -3.75 14.43
CA SER A 90 29.77 -3.89 15.73
C SER A 90 28.85 -4.53 16.81
N GLY A 91 27.56 -4.71 16.50
CA GLY A 91 26.55 -5.20 17.42
C GLY A 91 25.89 -4.12 18.27
N ARG A 92 26.21 -2.84 18.04
CA ARG A 92 25.58 -1.71 18.73
C ARG A 92 24.15 -1.55 18.23
N VAL A 93 23.19 -1.39 19.14
CA VAL A 93 21.80 -1.06 18.83
C VAL A 93 21.75 0.34 18.21
N ILE A 94 21.20 0.43 17.00
CA ILE A 94 20.98 1.67 16.27
C ILE A 94 19.55 2.17 16.49
N GLU A 95 18.57 1.24 16.41
CA GLU A 95 17.16 1.59 16.54
C GLU A 95 16.37 0.39 17.08
N SER A 96 15.23 0.65 17.73
CA SER A 96 14.30 -0.39 18.16
C SER A 96 12.87 0.11 18.11
N GLY A 97 11.94 -0.82 17.82
CA GLY A 97 10.51 -0.53 17.78
C GLY A 97 9.68 -1.71 18.26
N LYS A 98 8.43 -1.42 18.63
CA LYS A 98 7.45 -2.44 19.02
C LYS A 98 6.16 -2.21 18.28
N ILE A 99 5.57 -3.29 17.78
CA ILE A 99 4.28 -3.32 17.11
C ILE A 99 3.47 -4.51 17.62
N THR A 100 2.22 -4.57 17.24
CA THR A 100 1.37 -5.73 17.52
C THR A 100 1.20 -6.56 16.25
N LEU A 101 1.45 -7.87 16.32
CA LEU A 101 0.97 -8.83 15.34
C LEU A 101 -0.43 -9.29 15.78
N HIS A 102 -1.44 -8.88 15.03
CA HIS A 102 -2.83 -9.30 15.24
C HIS A 102 -3.17 -10.47 14.31
N ILE A 103 -3.51 -11.61 14.86
CA ILE A 103 -3.93 -12.80 14.11
C ILE A 103 -5.45 -12.96 14.26
N ALA A 104 -6.17 -12.70 13.17
CA ALA A 104 -7.62 -12.83 13.11
C ALA A 104 -8.04 -14.31 13.06
N ALA A 105 -9.21 -14.64 13.62
CA ALA A 105 -9.73 -15.99 13.56
C ALA A 105 -10.10 -16.41 12.13
N ARG A 106 -9.84 -17.68 11.77
CA ARG A 106 -10.21 -18.24 10.45
C ARG A 106 -11.67 -18.00 10.09
N LYS A 107 -12.56 -18.13 11.07
CA LYS A 107 -14.01 -17.98 10.91
C LYS A 107 -14.54 -16.58 11.17
N ALA A 108 -13.67 -15.59 11.35
CA ALA A 108 -14.10 -14.21 11.48
C ALA A 108 -14.89 -13.78 10.22
N GLY A 109 -16.11 -13.29 10.41
CA GLY A 109 -17.01 -12.91 9.32
C GLY A 109 -17.88 -14.04 8.74
N GLU A 110 -17.72 -15.30 9.17
CA GLU A 110 -18.58 -16.39 8.71
C GLU A 110 -20.06 -16.07 8.94
N GLY A 111 -20.90 -16.34 7.94
CA GLY A 111 -22.34 -16.04 7.99
C GLY A 111 -22.72 -14.57 7.77
N LYS A 112 -21.75 -13.67 7.61
CA LYS A 112 -21.98 -12.26 7.23
C LYS A 112 -21.96 -12.08 5.72
N SER A 113 -22.39 -10.90 5.25
CA SER A 113 -22.22 -10.45 3.87
C SER A 113 -21.29 -9.25 3.83
N LEU A 114 -20.52 -9.10 2.76
CA LEU A 114 -19.56 -8.04 2.52
C LEU A 114 -19.76 -7.44 1.13
N ARG A 115 -19.97 -6.13 1.05
CA ARG A 115 -19.81 -5.36 -0.19
C ARG A 115 -18.47 -4.65 -0.16
N LEU A 116 -17.60 -5.01 -1.09
CA LEU A 116 -16.23 -4.50 -1.16
C LEU A 116 -16.04 -3.68 -2.43
N LEU A 117 -15.58 -2.44 -2.28
CA LEU A 117 -15.14 -1.59 -3.38
C LEU A 117 -13.61 -1.46 -3.32
N ILE A 118 -12.92 -1.82 -4.40
CA ILE A 118 -11.46 -1.72 -4.52
C ILE A 118 -11.13 -0.56 -5.45
N VAL A 119 -10.44 0.46 -4.94
CA VAL A 119 -10.04 1.67 -5.66
C VAL A 119 -8.52 1.73 -5.77
N GLY A 120 -7.98 2.02 -6.95
CA GLY A 120 -6.53 2.12 -7.09
C GLY A 120 -6.03 2.48 -8.49
N ASP A 121 -4.74 2.28 -8.69
CA ASP A 121 -4.03 2.63 -9.91
C ASP A 121 -3.75 1.41 -10.82
N SER A 122 -2.59 1.39 -11.48
CA SER A 122 -2.16 0.28 -12.34
C SER A 122 -2.01 -1.04 -11.59
N LEU A 123 -1.68 -1.03 -10.30
CA LEU A 123 -1.60 -2.25 -9.50
C LEU A 123 -2.98 -2.90 -9.34
N THR A 124 -4.00 -2.10 -9.15
CA THR A 124 -5.40 -2.56 -9.09
C THR A 124 -5.90 -2.96 -10.48
N ASN A 125 -5.58 -2.15 -11.52
CA ASN A 125 -5.96 -2.44 -12.91
C ASN A 125 -5.44 -3.80 -13.41
N ALA A 126 -4.29 -4.26 -12.92
CA ALA A 126 -3.76 -5.60 -13.21
C ALA A 126 -4.68 -6.73 -12.73
N SER A 127 -5.61 -6.45 -11.82
CA SER A 127 -6.56 -7.35 -11.18
C SER A 127 -5.95 -8.51 -10.36
N LEU A 128 -4.63 -8.63 -10.29
CA LEU A 128 -3.97 -9.78 -9.65
C LEU A 128 -4.20 -9.81 -8.14
N TYR A 129 -4.01 -8.71 -7.41
CA TYR A 129 -4.30 -8.68 -5.99
C TYR A 129 -5.82 -8.64 -5.69
N PRO A 130 -6.69 -7.99 -6.47
CA PRO A 130 -8.13 -8.16 -6.35
C PRO A 130 -8.60 -9.61 -6.54
N ASN A 131 -8.04 -10.34 -7.51
CA ASN A 131 -8.29 -11.76 -7.69
C ASN A 131 -7.85 -12.57 -6.47
N GLU A 132 -6.68 -12.27 -5.88
CA GLU A 132 -6.23 -12.98 -4.68
C GLU A 132 -7.14 -12.69 -3.48
N ILE A 133 -7.61 -11.44 -3.30
CA ILE A 133 -8.61 -11.11 -2.27
C ILE A 133 -9.88 -11.95 -2.47
N ALA A 134 -10.42 -12.00 -3.68
CA ALA A 134 -11.62 -12.77 -3.98
C ALA A 134 -11.41 -14.28 -3.75
N LYS A 135 -10.27 -14.81 -4.17
CA LYS A 135 -9.87 -16.21 -3.93
C LYS A 135 -9.81 -16.55 -2.44
N GLN A 136 -9.24 -15.68 -1.62
CA GLN A 136 -9.18 -15.87 -0.17
C GLN A 136 -10.57 -15.77 0.47
N LEU A 137 -11.39 -14.79 0.07
CA LEU A 137 -12.77 -14.63 0.57
C LEU A 137 -13.69 -15.78 0.15
N ALA A 138 -13.40 -16.47 -0.93
CA ALA A 138 -14.17 -17.64 -1.38
C ALA A 138 -13.88 -18.92 -0.55
N GLN A 139 -12.86 -18.90 0.33
CA GLN A 139 -12.57 -20.04 1.20
C GLN A 139 -13.61 -20.14 2.32
N PRO A 140 -13.86 -21.37 2.87
CA PRO A 140 -14.76 -21.56 4.01
C PRO A 140 -14.36 -20.69 5.22
N GLY A 141 -15.35 -20.26 6.01
CA GLY A 141 -15.13 -19.42 7.19
C GLY A 141 -15.04 -17.92 6.89
N ASN A 142 -15.38 -17.52 5.68
CA ASN A 142 -15.44 -16.12 5.26
C ASN A 142 -16.89 -15.63 5.10
N PRO A 143 -17.13 -14.30 5.06
CA PRO A 143 -18.42 -13.78 4.64
C PRO A 143 -18.70 -14.12 3.17
N THR A 144 -19.97 -14.19 2.81
CA THR A 144 -20.34 -14.03 1.40
C THR A 144 -19.94 -12.63 0.93
N PHE A 145 -19.49 -12.47 -0.31
CA PHE A 145 -19.00 -11.18 -0.75
C PHE A 145 -19.50 -10.80 -2.14
N THR A 146 -19.59 -9.48 -2.36
CA THR A 146 -19.85 -8.86 -3.66
C THR A 146 -18.79 -7.79 -3.89
N LEU A 147 -18.09 -7.86 -5.03
CA LEU A 147 -17.15 -6.83 -5.46
C LEU A 147 -17.92 -5.79 -6.30
N ILE A 148 -17.94 -4.56 -5.81
CA ILE A 148 -18.54 -3.41 -6.48
C ILE A 148 -17.50 -2.83 -7.44
N GLY A 149 -17.94 -2.45 -8.64
CA GLY A 149 -17.07 -1.76 -9.58
C GLY A 149 -17.62 -1.75 -10.99
N THR A 150 -17.19 -0.77 -11.77
CA THR A 150 -17.53 -0.64 -13.18
C THR A 150 -16.44 -1.17 -14.10
N HIS A 151 -15.22 -1.32 -13.58
CA HIS A 151 -14.06 -1.76 -14.35
C HIS A 151 -13.81 -3.26 -14.14
N LYS A 152 -13.77 -3.99 -15.26
CA LYS A 152 -13.49 -5.43 -15.31
C LYS A 152 -12.50 -5.71 -16.43
N PRO A 153 -11.18 -5.58 -16.18
CA PRO A 153 -10.16 -5.94 -17.16
C PRO A 153 -10.20 -7.43 -17.54
N ALA A 154 -9.59 -7.78 -18.67
CA ALA A 154 -9.54 -9.17 -19.14
C ALA A 154 -8.85 -10.12 -18.14
N GLY A 155 -7.94 -9.62 -17.29
CA GLY A 155 -7.29 -10.41 -16.24
C GLY A 155 -8.09 -10.59 -14.95
N ALA A 156 -9.26 -9.93 -14.84
CA ALA A 156 -10.13 -10.06 -13.66
C ALA A 156 -10.88 -11.39 -13.66
N ALA A 157 -10.92 -12.06 -12.49
CA ALA A 157 -11.74 -13.26 -12.30
C ALA A 157 -13.24 -12.93 -12.53
N PRO A 158 -14.10 -13.93 -12.77
CA PRO A 158 -15.51 -13.70 -13.14
C PRO A 158 -16.27 -12.77 -12.18
N GLU A 159 -16.05 -12.91 -10.88
CA GLU A 159 -16.69 -12.12 -9.82
C GLU A 159 -15.97 -10.80 -9.52
N VAL A 160 -14.74 -10.60 -10.03
CA VAL A 160 -13.91 -9.45 -9.68
C VAL A 160 -14.26 -8.24 -10.53
N ARG A 161 -14.61 -7.16 -9.85
CA ARG A 161 -14.77 -5.79 -10.37
C ARG A 161 -14.08 -4.83 -9.42
N HIS A 162 -13.65 -3.67 -9.93
CA HIS A 162 -12.96 -2.65 -9.14
C HIS A 162 -12.98 -1.30 -9.86
N GLU A 163 -12.45 -0.25 -9.20
CA GLU A 163 -12.18 1.06 -9.80
C GLU A 163 -10.67 1.31 -9.78
N GLY A 164 -9.92 0.47 -10.50
CA GLY A 164 -8.48 0.58 -10.64
C GLY A 164 -8.08 0.96 -12.07
N TYR A 165 -7.28 2.02 -12.23
CA TYR A 165 -6.94 2.56 -13.55
C TYR A 165 -5.45 2.89 -13.68
N GLY A 166 -4.82 2.41 -14.75
CA GLY A 166 -3.39 2.64 -15.00
C GLY A 166 -3.02 4.12 -15.02
N GLY A 167 -2.01 4.48 -14.23
CA GLY A 167 -1.48 5.85 -14.16
C GLY A 167 -2.29 6.82 -13.32
N TRP A 168 -3.38 6.39 -12.67
CA TRP A 168 -4.25 7.28 -11.90
C TRP A 168 -3.66 7.64 -10.54
N LYS A 169 -4.05 8.83 -10.10
CA LYS A 169 -3.67 9.48 -8.84
C LYS A 169 -4.91 9.67 -7.95
N TRP A 170 -4.71 9.99 -6.69
CA TRP A 170 -5.80 10.36 -5.78
C TRP A 170 -6.69 11.48 -6.37
N ALA A 171 -6.06 12.53 -6.94
CA ALA A 171 -6.77 13.65 -7.53
C ALA A 171 -7.60 13.25 -8.75
N ASP A 172 -7.21 12.23 -9.51
CA ASP A 172 -7.89 11.82 -10.73
C ASP A 172 -9.32 11.34 -10.44
N PHE A 173 -9.55 10.69 -9.30
CA PHE A 173 -10.87 10.26 -8.87
C PHE A 173 -11.80 11.43 -8.53
N LEU A 174 -11.25 12.60 -8.23
CA LEU A 174 -11.99 13.82 -7.88
C LEU A 174 -12.17 14.77 -9.06
N THR A 175 -11.36 14.68 -10.11
CA THR A 175 -11.26 15.76 -11.11
C THR A 175 -11.36 15.30 -12.55
N LYS A 176 -11.07 14.03 -12.85
CA LYS A 176 -11.15 13.55 -14.24
C LYS A 176 -12.59 13.50 -14.72
N PHE A 177 -12.90 14.33 -15.69
CA PHE A 177 -14.20 14.36 -16.33
C PHE A 177 -14.06 14.73 -17.81
N ALA A 178 -14.52 13.85 -18.69
CA ALA A 178 -14.69 14.11 -20.10
C ALA A 178 -16.17 13.90 -20.44
N PRO A 179 -16.92 14.97 -20.74
CA PRO A 179 -18.31 14.83 -21.13
C PRO A 179 -18.42 13.96 -22.38
N GLN A 180 -19.32 12.99 -22.36
CA GLN A 180 -19.62 12.16 -23.54
C GLN A 180 -20.46 12.96 -24.50
N PRO A 181 -20.16 12.92 -25.82
CA PRO A 181 -21.08 13.44 -26.83
C PRO A 181 -22.43 12.73 -26.72
N ALA A 182 -23.51 13.46 -26.90
CA ALA A 182 -24.85 12.89 -26.87
C ALA A 182 -24.99 11.75 -27.90
N GLY A 183 -25.50 10.58 -27.44
CA GLY A 183 -25.70 9.40 -28.28
C GLY A 183 -24.49 8.45 -28.37
N VAL A 184 -23.37 8.73 -27.71
CA VAL A 184 -22.23 7.80 -27.62
C VAL A 184 -22.32 6.98 -26.35
N THR A 185 -22.47 5.67 -26.48
CA THR A 185 -22.35 4.74 -25.35
C THR A 185 -20.91 4.76 -24.82
N ALA A 186 -20.76 4.93 -23.51
CA ALA A 186 -19.47 4.96 -22.85
C ALA A 186 -18.69 3.64 -23.10
N GLY A 187 -17.75 3.66 -24.04
CA GLY A 187 -16.82 2.55 -24.27
C GLY A 187 -15.72 2.46 -23.21
N PRO A 188 -14.89 1.42 -23.24
CA PRO A 188 -13.78 1.22 -22.28
C PRO A 188 -12.81 2.41 -22.18
N LEU A 189 -12.68 3.21 -23.24
CA LEU A 189 -11.84 4.43 -23.26
C LEU A 189 -12.43 5.58 -22.43
N ALA A 190 -13.74 5.68 -22.32
CA ALA A 190 -14.41 6.72 -21.52
C ALA A 190 -14.07 6.60 -20.02
N LYS A 191 -13.87 5.39 -19.51
CA LYS A 191 -13.48 5.13 -18.11
C LYS A 191 -12.06 5.57 -17.78
N LYS A 192 -11.17 5.69 -18.77
CA LYS A 192 -9.81 6.21 -18.57
C LYS A 192 -9.76 7.74 -18.50
N THR A 193 -10.76 8.41 -19.00
CA THR A 193 -10.82 9.87 -19.09
C THR A 193 -11.82 10.49 -18.11
N THR A 194 -12.74 9.70 -17.56
CA THR A 194 -13.75 10.14 -16.60
C THR A 194 -13.72 9.26 -15.36
N SER A 195 -13.70 9.89 -14.20
CA SER A 195 -13.83 9.19 -12.92
C SER A 195 -15.21 8.52 -12.82
N PRO A 196 -15.30 7.28 -12.31
CA PRO A 196 -16.58 6.64 -12.07
C PRO A 196 -17.42 7.36 -11.02
N PHE A 197 -16.82 8.26 -10.24
CA PHE A 197 -17.46 9.00 -9.15
C PHE A 197 -17.89 10.41 -9.55
N ILE A 198 -17.59 10.86 -10.79
CA ILE A 198 -17.90 12.19 -11.29
C ILE A 198 -19.00 12.09 -12.34
N TYR A 199 -20.00 12.90 -12.18
CA TYR A 199 -21.18 13.00 -13.05
C TYR A 199 -21.38 14.44 -13.49
N ALA A 200 -22.11 14.65 -14.59
CA ALA A 200 -22.58 15.96 -14.97
C ALA A 200 -23.81 16.35 -14.13
N ASP A 201 -23.82 17.55 -13.56
CA ASP A 201 -25.02 18.16 -12.99
C ASP A 201 -25.98 18.68 -14.08
N GLU A 202 -27.06 19.34 -13.70
CA GLU A 202 -28.04 19.92 -14.61
C GLU A 202 -27.42 21.00 -15.55
N ALA A 203 -26.38 21.68 -15.06
CA ALA A 203 -25.62 22.68 -15.82
C ALA A 203 -24.43 22.07 -16.60
N GLN A 204 -24.36 20.74 -16.71
CA GLN A 204 -23.26 19.98 -17.36
C GLN A 204 -21.90 20.20 -16.70
N LYS A 205 -21.86 20.58 -15.44
CA LYS A 205 -20.62 20.72 -14.66
C LYS A 205 -20.28 19.42 -13.96
N PRO A 206 -18.98 19.06 -13.83
CA PRO A 206 -18.55 17.88 -13.12
C PRO A 206 -18.78 18.01 -11.62
N VAL A 207 -19.48 17.05 -11.04
CA VAL A 207 -19.73 16.95 -9.60
C VAL A 207 -19.46 15.52 -9.11
N SER A 208 -18.94 15.39 -7.89
CA SER A 208 -18.83 14.10 -7.23
C SER A 208 -20.24 13.64 -6.80
N ASP A 209 -20.67 12.47 -7.26
CA ASP A 209 -21.95 11.87 -6.88
C ASP A 209 -21.80 10.37 -6.58
N LEU A 210 -21.14 10.06 -5.47
CA LEU A 210 -21.01 8.69 -4.97
C LEU A 210 -22.36 8.02 -4.65
N PRO A 211 -23.38 8.71 -4.11
CA PRO A 211 -24.71 8.12 -3.98
C PRO A 211 -25.29 7.64 -5.31
N ARG A 212 -25.11 8.38 -6.41
CA ARG A 212 -25.50 7.93 -7.74
C ARG A 212 -24.69 6.73 -8.20
N TYR A 213 -23.38 6.74 -7.98
CA TYR A 213 -22.52 5.59 -8.26
C TYR A 213 -23.02 4.32 -7.55
N PHE A 214 -23.40 4.40 -6.29
CA PHE A 214 -23.93 3.25 -5.55
C PHE A 214 -25.30 2.80 -6.09
N ARG A 215 -26.18 3.73 -6.45
CA ARG A 215 -27.45 3.37 -7.09
C ARG A 215 -27.26 2.58 -8.38
N GLU A 216 -26.31 3.01 -9.21
CA GLU A 216 -26.07 2.42 -10.54
C GLU A 216 -25.25 1.11 -10.50
N ASN A 217 -24.43 0.89 -9.47
CA ASN A 217 -23.43 -0.18 -9.46
C ASN A 217 -23.43 -1.09 -8.23
N SER A 218 -24.33 -0.87 -7.27
CA SER A 218 -24.39 -1.62 -6.00
C SER A 218 -25.80 -1.71 -5.43
N ASP A 219 -26.82 -1.84 -6.27
CA ASP A 219 -28.23 -1.98 -5.88
C ASP A 219 -28.66 -0.93 -4.83
N ASN A 220 -28.20 0.30 -5.00
CA ASN A 220 -28.42 1.42 -4.07
C ASN A 220 -27.89 1.16 -2.64
N GLN A 221 -26.94 0.26 -2.48
CA GLN A 221 -26.31 -0.03 -1.19
C GLN A 221 -24.87 0.50 -1.17
N PRO A 222 -24.47 1.28 -0.15
CA PRO A 222 -23.08 1.66 0.00
C PRO A 222 -22.20 0.44 0.29
N PRO A 223 -20.89 0.49 0.00
CA PRO A 223 -19.95 -0.56 0.40
C PRO A 223 -19.81 -0.65 1.92
N ASP A 224 -19.54 -1.85 2.42
CA ASP A 224 -19.16 -2.07 3.82
C ASP A 224 -17.67 -1.73 4.01
N ILE A 225 -16.84 -2.03 2.99
CA ILE A 225 -15.42 -1.73 2.97
C ILE A 225 -15.06 -1.08 1.62
N VAL A 226 -14.23 -0.02 1.69
CA VAL A 226 -13.53 0.54 0.52
C VAL A 226 -12.04 0.41 0.75
N THR A 227 -11.32 -0.25 -0.15
CA THR A 227 -9.85 -0.29 -0.12
C THR A 227 -9.27 0.70 -1.10
N PHE A 228 -8.18 1.36 -0.72
CA PHE A 228 -7.42 2.26 -1.58
C PHE A 228 -5.97 1.80 -1.65
N LEU A 229 -5.44 1.66 -2.87
CA LEU A 229 -4.01 1.46 -3.09
C LEU A 229 -3.55 2.44 -4.18
N LEU A 230 -3.04 3.57 -3.73
CA LEU A 230 -2.66 4.72 -4.54
C LEU A 230 -1.37 5.37 -3.99
N GLY A 231 -0.78 6.30 -4.73
CA GLY A 231 0.37 7.09 -4.28
C GLY A 231 1.59 6.98 -5.18
N ILE A 232 1.77 5.87 -5.91
CA ILE A 232 2.90 5.71 -6.84
C ILE A 232 2.88 6.82 -7.89
N ASN A 233 1.79 6.94 -8.64
CA ASN A 233 1.68 7.92 -9.73
C ASN A 233 1.64 9.37 -9.23
N ASP A 234 1.19 9.56 -8.00
CA ASP A 234 1.16 10.88 -7.35
C ASP A 234 2.56 11.43 -7.10
N CYS A 235 3.46 10.57 -6.59
CA CYS A 235 4.77 10.96 -6.10
C CYS A 235 5.93 10.55 -6.99
N PHE A 236 5.74 9.69 -7.99
CA PHE A 236 6.83 9.04 -8.73
C PHE A 236 7.82 10.03 -9.35
N ALA A 237 7.35 11.19 -9.79
CA ALA A 237 8.17 12.25 -10.38
C ALA A 237 8.59 13.34 -9.38
N ALA A 238 8.37 13.14 -8.06
CA ALA A 238 8.82 14.08 -7.04
C ALA A 238 10.35 14.14 -6.98
N ASN A 239 10.89 15.24 -6.45
CA ASN A 239 12.31 15.33 -6.17
C ASN A 239 12.64 14.45 -4.94
N PRO A 240 13.51 13.44 -5.08
CA PRO A 240 13.85 12.55 -3.97
C PRO A 240 14.59 13.23 -2.80
N ASP A 241 15.22 14.40 -3.02
CA ASP A 241 15.89 15.16 -1.98
C ASP A 241 14.94 16.10 -1.21
N SER A 242 13.76 16.40 -1.78
CA SER A 242 12.76 17.30 -1.17
C SER A 242 11.33 16.88 -1.51
N PRO A 243 10.89 15.65 -1.15
CA PRO A 243 9.59 15.12 -1.56
C PRO A 243 8.40 15.68 -0.75
N ASP A 244 8.64 16.31 0.40
CA ASP A 244 7.61 16.65 1.40
C ASP A 244 6.50 17.55 0.88
N ALA A 245 6.82 18.54 0.04
CA ALA A 245 5.81 19.43 -0.54
C ALA A 245 4.83 18.65 -1.43
N LYS A 246 5.36 17.76 -2.28
CA LYS A 246 4.54 16.89 -3.14
C LYS A 246 3.72 15.89 -2.34
N ILE A 247 4.31 15.28 -1.33
CA ILE A 247 3.62 14.34 -0.43
C ILE A 247 2.48 15.05 0.31
N THR A 248 2.68 16.30 0.75
CA THR A 248 1.62 17.10 1.39
C THR A 248 0.42 17.33 0.47
N GLU A 249 0.68 17.65 -0.80
CA GLU A 249 -0.38 17.77 -1.83
C GLU A 249 -1.13 16.44 -2.02
N VAL A 250 -0.39 15.34 -2.11
CA VAL A 250 -0.96 13.99 -2.29
C VAL A 250 -1.87 13.61 -1.14
N LEU A 251 -1.41 13.80 0.10
CA LEU A 251 -2.21 13.52 1.29
C LEU A 251 -3.44 14.42 1.38
N ALA A 252 -3.35 15.68 0.96
CA ALA A 252 -4.52 16.57 0.87
C ALA A 252 -5.57 16.06 -0.15
N ASN A 253 -5.14 15.50 -1.28
CA ASN A 253 -6.04 14.90 -2.25
C ASN A 253 -6.63 13.57 -1.74
N ALA A 254 -5.85 12.75 -1.02
CA ALA A 254 -6.34 11.56 -0.37
C ALA A 254 -7.44 11.89 0.65
N GLU A 255 -7.22 12.90 1.51
CA GLU A 255 -8.22 13.34 2.49
C GLU A 255 -9.53 13.83 1.85
N LYS A 256 -9.44 14.52 0.70
CA LYS A 256 -10.63 14.94 -0.03
C LYS A 256 -11.44 13.74 -0.53
N LEU A 257 -10.79 12.74 -1.13
CA LEU A 257 -11.49 11.54 -1.60
C LEU A 257 -12.06 10.73 -0.43
N ILE A 258 -11.32 10.59 0.67
CA ILE A 258 -11.77 9.96 1.90
C ILE A 258 -13.03 10.67 2.44
N ALA A 259 -13.04 12.01 2.45
CA ALA A 259 -14.18 12.80 2.90
C ALA A 259 -15.43 12.60 2.01
N GLU A 260 -15.28 12.50 0.69
CA GLU A 260 -16.38 12.19 -0.21
C GLU A 260 -16.98 10.82 0.08
N PHE A 261 -16.12 9.79 0.26
CA PHE A 261 -16.60 8.45 0.65
C PHE A 261 -17.25 8.47 2.03
N ARG A 262 -16.68 9.18 3.01
CA ARG A 262 -17.24 9.28 4.35
C ARG A 262 -18.63 9.92 4.35
N LYS A 263 -18.83 10.95 3.51
CA LYS A 263 -20.14 11.61 3.32
C LYS A 263 -21.17 10.66 2.71
N ALA A 264 -20.80 9.91 1.68
CA ALA A 264 -21.71 9.04 0.92
C ALA A 264 -21.95 7.68 1.58
N ALA A 265 -20.97 7.15 2.33
CA ALA A 265 -20.99 5.85 2.99
C ALA A 265 -20.47 5.99 4.43
N PRO A 266 -21.22 6.63 5.35
CA PRO A 266 -20.71 7.00 6.67
C PRO A 266 -20.36 5.80 7.57
N LYS A 267 -20.86 4.61 7.28
CA LYS A 267 -20.57 3.39 8.03
C LYS A 267 -19.46 2.54 7.40
N ALA A 268 -19.05 2.84 6.18
CA ALA A 268 -18.02 2.06 5.49
C ALA A 268 -16.67 2.15 6.22
N MET A 269 -15.93 1.07 6.29
CA MET A 269 -14.53 1.07 6.67
C MET A 269 -13.69 1.44 5.46
N LEU A 270 -12.84 2.48 5.60
CA LEU A 270 -11.95 2.97 4.56
C LEU A 270 -10.53 2.47 4.84
N ALA A 271 -10.09 1.51 4.06
CA ALA A 271 -8.82 0.80 4.22
C ALA A 271 -7.76 1.34 3.25
N ILE A 272 -6.80 2.10 3.77
CA ILE A 272 -5.77 2.72 2.98
C ILE A 272 -4.52 1.84 3.00
N GLY A 273 -4.19 1.20 1.88
CA GLY A 273 -2.96 0.45 1.69
C GLY A 273 -1.76 1.40 1.67
N LEU A 274 -0.75 1.12 2.50
CA LEU A 274 0.50 1.85 2.46
C LEU A 274 1.22 1.57 1.13
N THR A 275 1.74 2.62 0.50
CA THR A 275 2.30 2.54 -0.85
C THR A 275 3.42 1.51 -0.95
N THR A 276 3.32 0.59 -1.89
CA THR A 276 4.21 -0.55 -2.06
C THR A 276 5.68 -0.14 -2.29
N PRO A 277 6.66 -0.93 -1.78
CA PRO A 277 8.07 -0.67 -1.98
C PRO A 277 8.47 -0.83 -3.44
N PRO A 278 9.62 -0.27 -3.87
CA PRO A 278 10.18 -0.53 -5.18
C PRO A 278 10.80 -1.93 -5.29
N ASN A 279 10.96 -2.40 -6.54
CA ASN A 279 11.87 -3.50 -6.84
C ASN A 279 13.27 -3.20 -6.30
N ALA A 280 13.87 -4.14 -5.59
CA ALA A 280 15.24 -4.01 -5.06
C ALA A 280 16.31 -3.96 -6.15
N ARG A 281 15.99 -4.29 -7.40
CA ARG A 281 16.93 -4.31 -8.52
C ARG A 281 16.90 -2.98 -9.28
N GLN A 282 18.05 -2.31 -9.41
CA GLN A 282 18.18 -1.14 -10.30
C GLN A 282 17.84 -1.51 -11.75
N ALA A 283 18.14 -2.73 -12.20
CA ALA A 283 17.84 -3.20 -13.54
C ALA A 283 16.32 -3.11 -13.87
N GLY A 284 15.43 -3.35 -12.90
CA GLY A 284 14.00 -3.20 -13.09
C GLY A 284 13.60 -1.76 -13.42
N PHE A 285 14.25 -0.79 -12.81
CA PHE A 285 14.06 0.64 -13.11
C PHE A 285 14.63 1.04 -14.46
N THR A 286 15.86 0.62 -14.74
CA THR A 286 16.52 0.92 -16.02
C THR A 286 15.73 0.37 -17.21
N ALA A 287 15.18 -0.84 -17.09
CA ALA A 287 14.36 -1.45 -18.13
C ALA A 287 13.11 -0.62 -18.48
N ASN A 288 12.43 -0.06 -17.46
CA ASN A 288 11.19 0.72 -17.67
C ASN A 288 11.41 2.21 -17.88
N TYR A 289 12.41 2.79 -17.21
CA TYR A 289 12.53 4.25 -17.08
C TYR A 289 13.86 4.77 -17.55
N LYS A 290 14.78 3.90 -17.99
CA LYS A 290 16.17 4.24 -18.37
C LYS A 290 16.82 5.00 -17.20
N ASP A 291 17.40 6.16 -17.46
CA ASP A 291 18.06 7.00 -16.45
C ASP A 291 17.12 8.00 -15.76
N LYS A 292 15.83 8.04 -16.17
CA LYS A 292 14.89 9.06 -15.68
C LYS A 292 14.51 8.87 -14.21
N TYR A 293 14.34 7.63 -13.79
CA TYR A 293 13.93 7.30 -12.42
C TYR A 293 14.78 6.16 -11.87
N PRO A 294 15.82 6.47 -11.07
CA PRO A 294 16.63 5.44 -10.42
C PRO A 294 15.88 4.81 -9.23
N ARG A 295 16.16 3.55 -8.95
CA ARG A 295 15.62 2.80 -7.83
C ARG A 295 15.70 3.57 -6.50
N TRP A 296 16.91 4.07 -6.18
CA TRP A 296 17.16 4.76 -4.91
C TRP A 296 16.37 6.06 -4.79
N GLY A 297 16.22 6.78 -5.88
CA GLY A 297 15.39 7.99 -5.90
C GLY A 297 13.93 7.67 -5.52
N TRP A 298 13.35 6.65 -6.17
CA TRP A 298 11.99 6.23 -5.84
C TRP A 298 11.88 5.63 -4.43
N LYS A 299 12.87 4.84 -3.97
CA LYS A 299 12.89 4.28 -2.61
C LYS A 299 12.79 5.39 -1.55
N ARG A 300 13.53 6.49 -1.69
CA ARG A 300 13.48 7.64 -0.77
C ARG A 300 12.10 8.31 -0.76
N ILE A 301 11.53 8.53 -1.93
CA ILE A 301 10.20 9.14 -2.06
C ILE A 301 9.13 8.23 -1.44
N GLN A 302 9.11 6.97 -1.82
CA GLN A 302 8.13 6.00 -1.33
C GLN A 302 8.20 5.82 0.18
N HIS A 303 9.42 5.65 0.73
CA HIS A 303 9.61 5.49 2.17
C HIS A 303 9.13 6.73 2.94
N ARG A 304 9.44 7.93 2.43
CA ARG A 304 8.95 9.19 3.01
C ARG A 304 7.43 9.32 2.91
N LEU A 305 6.83 8.90 1.80
CA LEU A 305 5.37 8.87 1.66
C LEU A 305 4.74 7.95 2.72
N VAL A 306 5.26 6.74 2.91
CA VAL A 306 4.79 5.80 3.94
C VAL A 306 4.90 6.41 5.34
N GLN A 307 6.03 7.02 5.70
CA GLN A 307 6.18 7.74 6.97
C GLN A 307 5.10 8.80 7.18
N ARG A 308 4.84 9.60 6.14
CA ARG A 308 3.83 10.67 6.21
C ARG A 308 2.40 10.12 6.24
N MET A 309 2.12 8.99 5.55
CA MET A 309 0.84 8.29 5.66
C MET A 309 0.62 7.76 7.08
N LEU A 310 1.63 7.14 7.69
CA LEU A 310 1.58 6.68 9.08
C LEU A 310 1.26 7.82 10.03
N VAL A 311 1.97 8.95 9.93
CA VAL A 311 1.71 10.12 10.80
C VAL A 311 0.31 10.69 10.59
N ARG A 312 -0.19 10.72 9.36
CA ARG A 312 -1.46 11.39 9.02
C ARG A 312 -2.69 10.55 9.28
N LEU A 313 -2.59 9.23 9.12
CA LEU A 313 -3.74 8.33 9.03
C LEU A 313 -3.81 7.29 10.15
N SER A 314 -2.71 7.08 10.94
CA SER A 314 -2.78 6.19 12.11
C SER A 314 -3.68 6.78 13.21
N GLY A 315 -4.31 5.89 13.98
CA GLY A 315 -5.14 6.27 15.12
C GLY A 315 -6.50 6.88 14.73
N ARG A 316 -6.95 6.66 13.48
CA ARG A 316 -8.23 7.17 12.99
C ARG A 316 -9.31 6.09 12.86
N GLU A 317 -9.13 4.97 13.55
CA GLU A 317 -10.07 3.84 13.53
C GLU A 317 -11.45 4.25 14.05
N ALA A 318 -11.54 5.19 14.97
CA ALA A 318 -12.80 5.77 15.43
C ALA A 318 -13.59 6.50 14.32
N GLU A 319 -12.88 6.96 13.28
CA GLU A 319 -13.45 7.52 12.05
C GLU A 319 -13.70 6.43 10.98
N ASN A 320 -13.51 5.14 11.31
CA ASN A 320 -13.48 4.02 10.37
C ASN A 320 -12.45 4.22 9.22
N ILE A 321 -11.33 4.89 9.49
CA ILE A 321 -10.20 5.03 8.60
C ILE A 321 -9.07 4.14 9.13
N HIS A 322 -8.59 3.24 8.29
CA HIS A 322 -7.64 2.21 8.70
C HIS A 322 -6.46 2.17 7.74
N LEU A 323 -5.26 1.94 8.28
CA LEU A 323 -4.08 1.64 7.49
C LEU A 323 -3.92 0.14 7.30
N VAL A 324 -3.56 -0.26 6.08
CA VAL A 324 -3.22 -1.64 5.75
C VAL A 324 -1.74 -1.67 5.32
N PRO A 325 -0.87 -2.39 6.06
CA PRO A 325 0.58 -2.39 5.81
C PRO A 325 0.95 -3.27 4.60
N THR A 326 0.49 -2.89 3.42
CA THR A 326 0.74 -3.60 2.16
C THR A 326 2.22 -3.57 1.76
N GLU A 327 2.96 -2.55 2.17
CA GLU A 327 4.38 -2.38 1.88
C GLU A 327 5.28 -3.35 2.65
N LEU A 328 4.89 -3.75 3.86
CA LEU A 328 5.73 -4.62 4.70
C LEU A 328 5.80 -6.05 4.16
N ASN A 329 4.67 -6.57 3.70
CA ASN A 329 4.52 -7.96 3.28
C ASN A 329 4.97 -8.22 1.83
N LEU A 330 5.24 -7.17 1.05
CA LEU A 330 5.68 -7.32 -0.34
C LEU A 330 7.19 -7.51 -0.41
N ASP A 331 7.63 -8.66 -0.97
CA ASP A 331 9.05 -8.94 -1.21
C ASP A 331 9.63 -7.97 -2.26
N PRO A 332 10.56 -7.07 -1.89
CA PRO A 332 11.12 -6.11 -2.83
C PRO A 332 12.04 -6.76 -3.87
N LEU A 333 12.44 -8.01 -3.69
CA LEU A 333 13.30 -8.75 -4.62
C LEU A 333 12.52 -9.79 -5.41
N ASP A 334 11.97 -10.80 -4.74
CA ASP A 334 11.35 -11.94 -5.41
C ASP A 334 9.85 -11.71 -5.71
N GLY A 335 9.25 -10.66 -5.16
CA GLY A 335 7.90 -10.18 -5.49
C GLY A 335 7.83 -9.32 -6.76
N TYR A 336 8.96 -9.10 -7.44
CA TYR A 336 9.04 -8.29 -8.67
C TYR A 336 9.70 -9.05 -9.82
N PRO A 337 9.29 -8.79 -11.08
CA PRO A 337 10.03 -9.25 -12.24
C PRO A 337 11.35 -8.48 -12.38
N VAL A 338 12.31 -9.06 -13.11
CA VAL A 338 13.63 -8.44 -13.29
C VAL A 338 13.59 -7.13 -14.10
N ASN A 339 12.54 -6.91 -14.86
CA ASN A 339 12.39 -5.82 -15.82
C ASN A 339 11.31 -4.80 -15.46
N ASN A 340 10.84 -4.73 -14.23
CA ASN A 340 9.87 -3.71 -13.81
C ASN A 340 10.19 -3.18 -12.41
N GLY A 341 10.24 -1.85 -12.27
CA GLY A 341 10.61 -1.17 -11.03
C GLY A 341 9.50 -1.05 -10.01
N VAL A 342 8.21 -1.05 -10.42
CA VAL A 342 7.08 -0.75 -9.53
C VAL A 342 5.89 -1.70 -9.66
N HIS A 343 5.81 -2.53 -10.71
CA HIS A 343 4.74 -3.51 -10.86
C HIS A 343 5.22 -4.88 -10.41
N PRO A 344 4.64 -5.45 -9.34
CA PRO A 344 4.98 -6.77 -8.85
C PRO A 344 4.73 -7.89 -9.87
N ASN A 345 5.34 -9.03 -9.64
CA ASN A 345 4.98 -10.28 -10.29
C ASN A 345 3.78 -10.94 -9.55
N PRO A 346 3.24 -12.08 -10.01
CA PRO A 346 2.11 -12.74 -9.36
C PRO A 346 2.31 -13.03 -7.87
N VAL A 347 3.55 -13.34 -7.43
CA VAL A 347 3.87 -13.57 -6.02
C VAL A 347 3.70 -12.29 -5.20
N GLY A 348 4.28 -11.18 -5.67
CA GLY A 348 4.15 -9.89 -4.98
C GLY A 348 2.70 -9.38 -4.96
N TYR A 349 1.95 -9.57 -6.04
CA TYR A 349 0.53 -9.24 -6.05
C TYR A 349 -0.27 -10.08 -5.04
N ALA A 350 0.03 -11.37 -4.89
CA ALA A 350 -0.61 -12.20 -3.87
C ALA A 350 -0.30 -11.69 -2.45
N GLN A 351 0.93 -11.25 -2.19
CA GLN A 351 1.31 -10.65 -0.91
C GLN A 351 0.53 -9.37 -0.58
N ILE A 352 0.25 -8.53 -1.58
CA ILE A 352 -0.65 -7.36 -1.41
C ILE A 352 -2.07 -7.83 -1.07
N GLY A 353 -2.59 -8.82 -1.80
CA GLY A 353 -3.90 -9.41 -1.54
C GLY A 353 -4.03 -9.99 -0.13
N HIS A 354 -3.01 -10.71 0.34
CA HIS A 354 -2.93 -11.27 1.69
C HIS A 354 -2.97 -10.17 2.77
N SER A 355 -2.30 -9.04 2.55
CA SER A 355 -2.33 -7.91 3.50
C SER A 355 -3.74 -7.33 3.65
N PHE A 356 -4.44 -7.08 2.56
CA PHE A 356 -5.83 -6.60 2.61
C PHE A 356 -6.77 -7.64 3.19
N TYR A 357 -6.64 -8.91 2.79
CA TYR A 357 -7.46 -9.99 3.31
C TYR A 357 -7.29 -10.16 4.82
N SER A 358 -6.07 -10.24 5.32
CA SER A 358 -5.79 -10.41 6.75
C SER A 358 -6.30 -9.22 7.57
N TRP A 359 -6.17 -7.98 7.05
CA TRP A 359 -6.76 -6.82 7.66
C TRP A 359 -8.30 -6.93 7.69
N MET A 360 -8.96 -7.32 6.59
CA MET A 360 -10.41 -7.50 6.55
C MET A 360 -10.88 -8.53 7.58
N LYS A 361 -10.19 -9.65 7.69
CA LYS A 361 -10.50 -10.69 8.70
C LYS A 361 -10.47 -10.13 10.12
N SER A 362 -9.59 -9.19 10.42
CA SER A 362 -9.48 -8.58 11.74
C SER A 362 -10.62 -7.60 12.09
N ARG A 363 -11.56 -7.37 11.18
CA ARG A 363 -12.70 -6.43 11.41
C ARG A 363 -13.97 -7.13 11.92
N TRP A 364 -13.94 -8.42 12.04
CA TRP A 364 -15.05 -9.23 12.56
C TRP A 364 -14.63 -9.97 13.86
#